data_b3a60848396bdad752b0f04a758ef0cb
#
_entry.id   b3a60848396bdad752b0f04a758ef0cb
#
_cell.length_a   1.000
_cell.length_b   1.000
_cell.length_c   1.000
_cell.angle_alpha   90.00
_cell.angle_beta   90.00
_cell.angle_gamma   90.00
#
_symmetry.space_group_name_H-M   'P 1'
#
loop_
_entity.id
_entity.type
_entity.pdbx_description
1 polymer ?
#
loop_
_entity_poly.entity_id
_entity_poly.type
_entity_poly.pdbx_seq_one_letter_code
_entity_poly.pdbx_strand_id
1 'polypeptide(L)'
;FFNKLIIPFLIPFLLAMAIGPKLSWIKSELQDKIYLILFLIISLFLAVLIIRNLNVSFLINTILVTSAFFLFFTTLKDLFGKKFKNISQNLAHLGFSIFILSILFNNIFSTEIITNLKIGETFKTEKIKIDFVNVKQKNEKNFKSITGIFNIEAKDGSIEILNPELRIYNQPNIITSEADIKTNLLTDKFITMNYVQNQDYFNVRYQIKPFMVWIWISILMISISGLISLLKKKHEG
;
A
#
# COMPACT_ATOMS: atom_id res chain seq x y z
N PHE A 1 -15.12 -9.23 -8.02
CA PHE A 1 -16.03 -10.05 -7.21
C PHE A 1 -15.74 -9.88 -5.72
N PHE A 2 -14.54 -10.17 -5.24
CA PHE A 2 -14.16 -10.16 -3.82
C PHE A 2 -14.43 -8.83 -3.10
N ASN A 3 -14.13 -7.69 -3.71
CA ASN A 3 -14.36 -6.38 -3.09
C ASN A 3 -15.83 -6.13 -2.76
N LYS A 4 -16.75 -6.55 -3.63
CA LYS A 4 -18.19 -6.40 -3.41
C LYS A 4 -18.71 -7.23 -2.24
N LEU A 5 -18.05 -8.36 -1.97
CA LEU A 5 -18.40 -9.25 -0.86
C LEU A 5 -17.77 -8.79 0.47
N ILE A 6 -16.50 -8.42 0.47
CA ILE A 6 -15.71 -8.15 1.68
C ILE A 6 -16.04 -6.78 2.27
N ILE A 7 -16.19 -5.73 1.44
CA ILE A 7 -16.38 -4.35 1.92
C ILE A 7 -17.58 -4.20 2.85
N PRO A 8 -18.78 -4.77 2.58
CA PRO A 8 -19.93 -4.63 3.48
C PRO A 8 -19.70 -5.21 4.89
N PHE A 9 -18.84 -6.23 5.04
CA PHE A 9 -18.48 -6.79 6.34
C PHE A 9 -17.33 -6.04 6.99
N LEU A 10 -16.41 -5.49 6.20
CA LEU A 10 -15.27 -4.75 6.72
C LEU A 10 -15.69 -3.45 7.42
N ILE A 11 -16.65 -2.72 6.88
CA ILE A 11 -17.15 -1.47 7.46
C ILE A 11 -17.64 -1.65 8.90
N PRO A 12 -18.65 -2.51 9.19
CA PRO A 12 -19.11 -2.71 10.55
C PRO A 12 -18.03 -3.29 11.47
N PHE A 13 -17.11 -4.10 10.94
CA PHE A 13 -15.99 -4.62 11.70
C PHE A 13 -15.03 -3.51 12.15
N LEU A 14 -14.65 -2.57 11.27
CA LEU A 14 -13.83 -1.41 11.61
C LEU A 14 -14.48 -0.51 12.67
N LEU A 15 -15.79 -0.27 12.53
CA LEU A 15 -16.56 0.50 13.52
C LEU A 15 -16.65 -0.21 14.87
N ALA A 16 -16.87 -1.52 14.87
CA ALA A 16 -16.88 -2.32 16.09
C ALA A 16 -15.51 -2.31 16.80
N MET A 17 -14.41 -2.40 16.05
CA MET A 17 -13.05 -2.28 16.62
C MET A 17 -12.78 -0.89 17.21
N ALA A 18 -13.31 0.18 16.61
CA ALA A 18 -13.15 1.55 17.10
C ALA A 18 -13.94 1.83 18.38
N ILE A 19 -15.16 1.31 18.48
CA ILE A 19 -16.12 1.62 19.54
C ILE A 19 -16.10 0.56 20.65
N GLY A 20 -15.96 -0.73 20.29
CA GLY A 20 -16.09 -1.86 21.22
C GLY A 20 -15.24 -1.73 22.50
N PRO A 21 -13.94 -1.40 22.43
CA PRO A 21 -13.11 -1.23 23.63
C PRO A 21 -13.56 -0.11 24.57
N LYS A 22 -14.45 0.77 24.12
CA LYS A 22 -14.95 1.97 24.84
C LYS A 22 -16.34 1.76 25.45
N LEU A 23 -16.99 0.67 25.08
CA LEU A 23 -18.27 0.29 25.66
C LEU A 23 -18.04 -0.41 27.01
N SER A 24 -18.53 0.16 28.10
CA SER A 24 -18.56 -0.50 29.40
C SER A 24 -19.83 -1.33 29.52
N TRP A 25 -19.69 -2.55 30.10
CA TRP A 25 -20.81 -3.50 30.23
C TRP A 25 -21.98 -2.99 31.14
N ILE A 26 -21.67 -2.13 32.13
CA ILE A 26 -22.66 -1.76 33.17
C ILE A 26 -23.06 -0.29 33.16
N LYS A 27 -22.14 0.64 33.01
CA LYS A 27 -22.39 2.08 32.91
C LYS A 27 -21.35 2.77 32.00
N SER A 28 -21.82 3.59 31.08
CA SER A 28 -20.93 4.46 30.27
C SER A 28 -21.46 5.87 30.32
N GLU A 29 -20.64 6.82 30.83
CA GLU A 29 -20.97 8.24 30.80
C GLU A 29 -20.75 8.78 29.37
N LEU A 30 -21.75 9.48 28.84
CA LEU A 30 -21.71 10.03 27.47
C LEU A 30 -20.72 11.20 27.35
N GLN A 31 -20.47 11.94 28.43
CA GLN A 31 -19.59 13.11 28.40
C GLN A 31 -18.16 12.77 28.02
N ASP A 32 -17.65 11.62 28.45
CA ASP A 32 -16.30 11.16 28.10
C ASP A 32 -16.16 10.68 26.62
N LYS A 33 -17.24 10.71 25.86
CA LYS A 33 -17.30 10.13 24.50
C LYS A 33 -17.49 11.16 23.39
N ILE A 34 -17.60 12.44 23.73
CA ILE A 34 -17.80 13.52 22.76
C ILE A 34 -16.69 13.54 21.67
N TYR A 35 -15.46 13.13 22.03
CA TYR A 35 -14.37 13.02 21.07
C TYR A 35 -14.64 11.97 19.98
N LEU A 36 -15.47 10.94 20.22
CA LEU A 36 -15.82 9.96 19.20
C LEU A 36 -16.62 10.60 18.07
N ILE A 37 -17.56 11.49 18.43
CA ILE A 37 -18.34 12.25 17.44
C ILE A 37 -17.40 13.17 16.64
N LEU A 38 -16.48 13.86 17.33
CA LEU A 38 -15.52 14.74 16.69
C LEU A 38 -14.59 13.97 15.73
N PHE A 39 -14.07 12.81 16.14
CA PHE A 39 -13.25 11.97 15.28
C PHE A 39 -14.03 11.40 14.09
N LEU A 40 -15.31 11.06 14.28
CA LEU A 40 -16.16 10.62 13.17
C LEU A 40 -16.36 11.75 12.15
N ILE A 41 -16.62 12.97 12.61
CA ILE A 41 -16.77 14.15 11.73
C ILE A 41 -15.47 14.43 10.96
N ILE A 42 -14.32 14.43 11.65
CA ILE A 42 -13.00 14.62 11.02
C ILE A 42 -12.73 13.52 9.98
N SER A 43 -13.01 12.27 10.33
CA SER A 43 -12.81 11.12 9.44
C SER A 43 -13.69 11.22 8.20
N LEU A 44 -14.94 11.61 8.35
CA LEU A 44 -15.88 11.83 7.24
C LEU A 44 -15.42 12.98 6.34
N PHE A 45 -14.99 14.10 6.93
CA PHE A 45 -14.47 15.24 6.19
C PHE A 45 -13.25 14.85 5.34
N LEU A 46 -12.27 14.15 5.93
CA LEU A 46 -11.08 13.68 5.21
C LEU A 46 -11.45 12.68 4.10
N ALA A 47 -12.35 11.74 4.38
CA ALA A 47 -12.81 10.78 3.38
C ALA A 47 -13.48 11.45 2.19
N VAL A 48 -14.35 12.43 2.43
CA VAL A 48 -15.01 13.21 1.36
C VAL A 48 -13.98 13.99 0.54
N LEU A 49 -13.00 14.64 1.18
CA LEU A 49 -11.95 15.37 0.47
C LEU A 49 -11.13 14.47 -0.47
N ILE A 50 -10.83 13.24 -0.03
CA ILE A 50 -10.04 12.29 -0.82
C ILE A 50 -10.89 11.73 -1.98
N ILE A 51 -12.13 11.30 -1.69
CA ILE A 51 -12.93 10.53 -2.64
C ILE A 51 -13.62 11.41 -3.69
N ARG A 52 -13.95 12.68 -3.38
CA ARG A 52 -14.76 13.56 -4.26
C ARG A 52 -14.22 13.71 -5.68
N ASN A 53 -12.91 13.64 -5.89
CA ASN A 53 -12.25 13.86 -7.17
C ASN A 53 -11.86 12.55 -7.88
N LEU A 54 -12.31 11.40 -7.37
CA LEU A 54 -11.94 10.10 -7.88
C LEU A 54 -13.10 9.44 -8.64
N ASN A 55 -12.78 8.74 -9.72
CA ASN A 55 -13.76 7.99 -10.52
C ASN A 55 -14.07 6.63 -9.86
N VAL A 56 -14.55 6.66 -8.61
CA VAL A 56 -14.93 5.47 -7.83
C VAL A 56 -16.33 5.63 -7.26
N SER A 57 -16.97 4.55 -6.83
CA SER A 57 -18.28 4.61 -6.17
C SER A 57 -18.20 5.46 -4.90
N PHE A 58 -18.75 6.68 -4.96
CA PHE A 58 -18.59 7.70 -3.93
C PHE A 58 -19.04 7.21 -2.54
N LEU A 59 -20.27 6.68 -2.43
CA LEU A 59 -20.88 6.34 -1.15
C LEU A 59 -20.11 5.24 -0.38
N ILE A 60 -19.88 4.09 -1.02
CA ILE A 60 -19.25 2.94 -0.38
C ILE A 60 -17.80 3.25 0.01
N ASN A 61 -17.03 3.88 -0.89
CA ASN A 61 -15.64 4.21 -0.60
C ASN A 61 -15.52 5.30 0.47
N THR A 62 -16.44 6.28 0.50
CA THR A 62 -16.46 7.30 1.55
C THR A 62 -16.73 6.67 2.92
N ILE A 63 -17.71 5.77 3.04
CA ILE A 63 -18.01 5.10 4.30
C ILE A 63 -16.84 4.21 4.75
N LEU A 64 -16.23 3.48 3.83
CA LEU A 64 -15.09 2.62 4.11
C LEU A 64 -13.86 3.42 4.60
N VAL A 65 -13.49 4.48 3.89
CA VAL A 65 -12.37 5.36 4.27
C VAL A 65 -12.67 6.09 5.59
N THR A 66 -13.92 6.52 5.80
CA THR A 66 -14.36 7.11 7.07
C THR A 66 -14.17 6.14 8.23
N SER A 67 -14.61 4.89 8.08
CA SER A 67 -14.50 3.88 9.16
C SER A 67 -13.03 3.53 9.46
N ALA A 68 -12.16 3.50 8.44
CA ALA A 68 -10.74 3.26 8.61
C ALA A 68 -10.03 4.43 9.33
N PHE A 69 -10.29 5.69 8.94
CA PHE A 69 -9.79 6.87 9.66
C PHE A 69 -10.35 6.96 11.07
N PHE A 70 -11.62 6.66 11.27
CA PHE A 70 -12.23 6.67 12.59
C PHE A 70 -11.54 5.67 13.54
N LEU A 71 -11.29 4.45 13.07
CA LEU A 71 -10.50 3.48 13.82
C LEU A 71 -9.08 4.01 14.10
N PHE A 72 -8.42 4.61 13.12
CA PHE A 72 -7.07 5.18 13.28
C PHE A 72 -7.03 6.24 14.37
N PHE A 73 -7.88 7.26 14.32
CA PHE A 73 -7.88 8.35 15.31
C PHE A 73 -8.26 7.89 16.71
N THR A 74 -9.23 6.97 16.81
CA THR A 74 -9.63 6.42 18.12
C THR A 74 -8.53 5.59 18.76
N THR A 75 -7.85 4.74 17.99
CA THR A 75 -6.75 3.91 18.50
C THR A 75 -5.49 4.72 18.77
N LEU A 76 -5.21 5.73 17.95
CA LEU A 76 -4.10 6.67 18.19
C LEU A 76 -4.27 7.39 19.52
N LYS A 77 -5.47 7.92 19.81
CA LYS A 77 -5.78 8.53 21.11
C LYS A 77 -5.60 7.54 22.27
N ASP A 78 -6.05 6.30 22.10
CA ASP A 78 -5.93 5.28 23.15
C ASP A 78 -4.47 4.90 23.42
N LEU A 79 -3.63 4.90 22.39
CA LEU A 79 -2.20 4.61 22.52
C LEU A 79 -1.46 5.71 23.31
N PHE A 80 -1.79 6.99 23.05
CA PHE A 80 -1.18 8.12 23.75
C PHE A 80 -1.91 8.51 25.05
N GLY A 81 -3.00 7.84 25.38
CA GLY A 81 -3.74 8.06 26.62
C GLY A 81 -2.98 7.56 27.84
N LYS A 82 -3.23 8.18 29.02
CA LYS A 82 -2.55 7.88 30.30
C LYS A 82 -2.74 6.44 30.82
N LYS A 83 -3.56 5.62 30.20
CA LYS A 83 -3.82 4.22 30.59
C LYS A 83 -3.12 3.25 29.62
N PHE A 84 -1.84 3.01 29.81
CA PHE A 84 -1.07 1.95 29.14
C PHE A 84 -1.58 0.51 29.41
N LYS A 85 -2.79 0.35 29.98
CA LYS A 85 -3.28 -0.93 30.47
C LYS A 85 -3.41 -2.01 29.38
N ASN A 86 -3.68 -1.59 28.12
CA ASN A 86 -3.93 -2.51 27.00
C ASN A 86 -3.06 -2.17 25.77
N ILE A 87 -1.75 -1.96 25.98
CA ILE A 87 -0.83 -1.56 24.90
C ILE A 87 -0.83 -2.52 23.72
N SER A 88 -0.90 -3.83 24.00
CA SER A 88 -0.97 -4.87 22.97
C SER A 88 -2.24 -4.69 22.11
N GLN A 89 -3.41 -4.58 22.71
CA GLN A 89 -4.66 -4.39 21.98
C GLN A 89 -4.62 -3.09 21.15
N ASN A 90 -4.18 -1.97 21.75
CA ASN A 90 -4.14 -0.69 21.07
C ASN A 90 -3.15 -0.70 19.88
N LEU A 91 -2.00 -1.36 20.04
CA LEU A 91 -1.01 -1.51 18.98
C LEU A 91 -1.54 -2.38 17.84
N ALA A 92 -2.27 -3.47 18.15
CA ALA A 92 -2.91 -4.31 17.14
C ALA A 92 -3.97 -3.54 16.33
N HIS A 93 -4.85 -2.79 17.02
CA HIS A 93 -5.90 -2.01 16.37
C HIS A 93 -5.30 -0.86 15.54
N LEU A 94 -4.25 -0.19 16.03
CA LEU A 94 -3.54 0.84 15.26
C LEU A 94 -2.87 0.24 14.04
N GLY A 95 -2.14 -0.87 14.19
CA GLY A 95 -1.54 -1.58 13.07
C GLY A 95 -2.59 -1.99 12.03
N PHE A 96 -3.74 -2.52 12.47
CA PHE A 96 -4.80 -2.89 11.56
C PHE A 96 -5.42 -1.68 10.83
N SER A 97 -5.60 -0.55 11.50
CA SER A 97 -6.11 0.67 10.86
C SER A 97 -5.14 1.22 9.81
N ILE A 98 -3.81 1.23 10.11
CA ILE A 98 -2.78 1.62 9.15
C ILE A 98 -2.76 0.65 7.96
N PHE A 99 -2.89 -0.65 8.21
CA PHE A 99 -2.95 -1.68 7.16
C PHE A 99 -4.09 -1.41 6.17
N ILE A 100 -5.31 -1.20 6.67
CA ILE A 100 -6.47 -0.93 5.82
C ILE A 100 -6.32 0.41 5.07
N LEU A 101 -5.89 1.48 5.75
CA LEU A 101 -5.65 2.77 5.10
C LEU A 101 -4.58 2.66 3.99
N SER A 102 -3.50 1.93 4.24
CA SER A 102 -2.42 1.74 3.27
C SER A 102 -2.89 0.97 2.03
N ILE A 103 -3.69 -0.09 2.21
CA ILE A 103 -4.30 -0.83 1.09
C ILE A 103 -5.25 0.06 0.30
N LEU A 104 -6.10 0.83 0.98
CA LEU A 104 -7.04 1.74 0.32
C LEU A 104 -6.31 2.82 -0.48
N PHE A 105 -5.31 3.46 0.11
CA PHE A 105 -4.51 4.49 -0.57
C PHE A 105 -3.67 3.90 -1.70
N ASN A 106 -3.11 2.70 -1.50
CA ASN A 106 -2.44 2.01 -2.58
C ASN A 106 -3.38 1.79 -3.78
N ASN A 107 -4.58 1.27 -3.53
CA ASN A 107 -5.56 1.03 -4.60
C ASN A 107 -6.02 2.33 -5.29
N ILE A 108 -6.24 3.38 -4.51
CA ILE A 108 -6.75 4.67 -5.01
C ILE A 108 -5.69 5.43 -5.83
N PHE A 109 -4.46 5.47 -5.35
CA PHE A 109 -3.41 6.34 -5.90
C PHE A 109 -2.37 5.58 -6.74
N SER A 110 -2.52 4.27 -6.95
CA SER A 110 -1.66 3.53 -7.85
C SER A 110 -1.80 4.03 -9.28
N THR A 111 -0.67 4.13 -9.96
CA THR A 111 -0.63 4.39 -11.39
C THR A 111 0.14 3.29 -12.10
N GLU A 112 -0.31 2.95 -13.30
CA GLU A 112 0.30 1.95 -14.14
C GLU A 112 0.37 2.46 -15.58
N ILE A 113 1.52 2.27 -16.20
CA ILE A 113 1.78 2.58 -17.61
C ILE A 113 2.30 1.30 -18.25
N ILE A 114 1.62 0.87 -19.30
CA ILE A 114 2.06 -0.25 -20.14
C ILE A 114 2.29 0.31 -21.54
N THR A 115 3.49 0.12 -22.06
CA THR A 115 3.86 0.61 -23.39
C THR A 115 4.85 -0.33 -24.06
N ASN A 116 4.98 -0.23 -25.37
CA ASN A 116 5.98 -0.95 -26.14
C ASN A 116 7.06 0.03 -26.57
N LEU A 117 8.33 -0.28 -26.29
CA LEU A 117 9.47 0.57 -26.59
C LEU A 117 10.58 -0.21 -27.26
N LYS A 118 11.18 0.40 -28.29
CA LYS A 118 12.46 0.00 -28.85
C LYS A 118 13.60 0.68 -28.10
N ILE A 119 14.79 0.11 -28.21
CA ILE A 119 16.01 0.74 -27.67
C ILE A 119 16.20 2.11 -28.32
N GLY A 120 16.42 3.14 -27.50
CA GLY A 120 16.54 4.55 -27.91
C GLY A 120 15.20 5.30 -28.03
N GLU A 121 14.05 4.63 -27.86
CA GLU A 121 12.75 5.30 -27.89
C GLU A 121 12.36 5.90 -26.53
N THR A 122 11.53 6.93 -26.62
CA THR A 122 10.97 7.67 -25.50
C THR A 122 9.46 7.59 -25.48
N PHE A 123 8.90 7.25 -24.34
CA PHE A 123 7.45 7.37 -24.08
C PHE A 123 7.19 8.55 -23.14
N LYS A 124 6.30 9.45 -23.51
CA LYS A 124 5.99 10.66 -22.73
C LYS A 124 4.50 10.76 -22.43
N THR A 125 4.19 11.05 -21.17
CA THR A 125 2.86 11.46 -20.69
C THR A 125 2.94 12.84 -20.05
N GLU A 126 1.82 13.41 -19.64
CA GLU A 126 1.79 14.69 -18.91
C GLU A 126 2.53 14.64 -17.56
N LYS A 127 2.73 13.44 -16.99
CA LYS A 127 3.28 13.25 -15.64
C LYS A 127 4.67 12.65 -15.63
N ILE A 128 5.02 11.85 -16.63
CA ILE A 128 6.21 10.99 -16.62
C ILE A 128 6.74 10.85 -18.04
N LYS A 129 8.06 10.85 -18.18
CA LYS A 129 8.78 10.50 -19.39
C LYS A 129 9.64 9.27 -19.12
N ILE A 130 9.56 8.26 -19.97
CA ILE A 130 10.30 6.99 -19.89
C ILE A 130 11.20 6.90 -21.11
N ASP A 131 12.52 6.98 -20.91
CA ASP A 131 13.51 6.83 -21.97
C ASP A 131 14.13 5.43 -21.86
N PHE A 132 14.00 4.61 -22.90
CA PHE A 132 14.68 3.33 -22.99
C PHE A 132 16.05 3.54 -23.62
N VAL A 133 17.08 3.67 -22.79
CA VAL A 133 18.41 4.12 -23.21
C VAL A 133 19.16 3.02 -23.92
N ASN A 134 19.28 1.83 -23.31
CA ASN A 134 20.10 0.73 -23.84
C ASN A 134 19.77 -0.61 -23.16
N VAL A 135 20.37 -1.69 -23.67
CA VAL A 135 20.32 -3.03 -23.10
C VAL A 135 21.72 -3.57 -22.89
N LYS A 136 21.97 -4.13 -21.73
CA LYS A 136 23.19 -4.88 -21.40
C LYS A 136 22.88 -6.37 -21.36
N GLN A 137 23.74 -7.19 -21.97
CA GLN A 137 23.65 -8.64 -21.92
C GLN A 137 24.81 -9.21 -21.09
N LYS A 138 24.50 -10.19 -20.24
CA LYS A 138 25.47 -10.91 -19.43
C LYS A 138 25.14 -12.39 -19.44
N ASN A 139 26.14 -13.23 -19.61
CA ASN A 139 25.99 -14.68 -19.50
C ASN A 139 26.40 -15.10 -18.10
N GLU A 140 25.45 -15.69 -17.38
CA GLU A 140 25.65 -16.33 -16.07
C GLU A 140 25.72 -17.86 -16.25
N LYS A 141 26.09 -18.57 -15.19
CA LYS A 141 26.24 -20.05 -15.25
C LYS A 141 24.95 -20.77 -15.66
N ASN A 142 23.80 -20.30 -15.18
CA ASN A 142 22.51 -21.00 -15.33
C ASN A 142 21.53 -20.27 -16.25
N PHE A 143 21.78 -19.00 -16.57
CA PHE A 143 20.87 -18.18 -17.38
C PHE A 143 21.65 -17.09 -18.14
N LYS A 144 21.03 -16.59 -19.19
CA LYS A 144 21.44 -15.38 -19.89
C LYS A 144 20.60 -14.22 -19.37
N SER A 145 21.25 -13.14 -18.90
CA SER A 145 20.63 -11.92 -18.43
C SER A 145 20.60 -10.88 -19.52
N ILE A 146 19.45 -10.20 -19.66
CA ILE A 146 19.25 -9.05 -20.53
C ILE A 146 18.71 -7.93 -19.65
N THR A 147 19.52 -6.94 -19.32
CA THR A 147 19.17 -5.81 -18.44
C THR A 147 18.86 -4.58 -19.27
N GLY A 148 17.64 -4.06 -19.20
CA GLY A 148 17.24 -2.79 -19.80
C GLY A 148 17.68 -1.62 -18.92
N ILE A 149 18.10 -0.51 -19.52
CA ILE A 149 18.44 0.74 -18.83
C ILE A 149 17.37 1.76 -19.17
N PHE A 150 16.60 2.17 -18.18
CA PHE A 150 15.52 3.14 -18.33
C PHE A 150 15.77 4.38 -17.48
N ASN A 151 15.68 5.56 -18.10
CA ASN A 151 15.62 6.83 -17.38
C ASN A 151 14.17 7.25 -17.25
N ILE A 152 13.73 7.43 -16.01
CA ILE A 152 12.38 7.86 -15.68
C ILE A 152 12.46 9.30 -15.17
N GLU A 153 11.95 10.23 -15.97
CA GLU A 153 11.87 11.63 -15.60
C GLU A 153 10.46 11.95 -15.09
N ALA A 154 10.35 12.39 -13.85
CA ALA A 154 9.10 12.84 -13.26
C ALA A 154 8.81 14.30 -13.62
N LYS A 155 7.57 14.77 -13.37
CA LYS A 155 7.12 16.13 -13.70
C LYS A 155 7.95 17.23 -13.00
N ASP A 156 8.55 16.94 -11.85
CA ASP A 156 9.42 17.84 -11.10
C ASP A 156 10.86 17.91 -11.65
N GLY A 157 11.14 17.22 -12.76
CA GLY A 157 12.45 17.16 -13.39
C GLY A 157 13.42 16.16 -12.73
N SER A 158 12.99 15.45 -11.69
CA SER A 158 13.83 14.40 -11.09
C SER A 158 13.96 13.21 -12.04
N ILE A 159 15.20 12.72 -12.21
CA ILE A 159 15.50 11.57 -13.05
C ILE A 159 15.92 10.40 -12.18
N GLU A 160 15.26 9.28 -12.38
CA GLU A 160 15.59 8.01 -11.74
C GLU A 160 15.98 6.98 -12.79
N ILE A 161 17.03 6.22 -12.50
CA ILE A 161 17.47 5.12 -13.37
C ILE A 161 16.92 3.82 -12.78
N LEU A 162 16.25 3.04 -13.63
CA LEU A 162 15.74 1.72 -13.30
C LEU A 162 16.23 0.70 -14.33
N ASN A 163 16.63 -0.49 -13.86
CA ASN A 163 17.31 -1.50 -14.65
C ASN A 163 16.61 -2.88 -14.52
N PRO A 164 15.40 -3.06 -15.09
CA PRO A 164 14.73 -4.35 -15.09
C PRO A 164 15.53 -5.40 -15.87
N GLU A 165 15.37 -6.66 -15.48
CA GLU A 165 16.14 -7.75 -16.04
C GLU A 165 15.23 -8.85 -16.61
N LEU A 166 15.57 -9.38 -17.78
CA LEU A 166 15.02 -10.63 -18.32
C LEU A 166 16.06 -11.73 -18.12
N ARG A 167 15.65 -12.82 -17.49
CA ARG A 167 16.48 -14.03 -17.32
C ARG A 167 15.96 -15.14 -18.19
N ILE A 168 16.84 -15.62 -19.06
CA ILE A 168 16.57 -16.73 -19.95
C ILE A 168 17.33 -17.94 -19.40
N TYR A 169 16.62 -18.86 -18.77
CA TYR A 169 17.19 -20.08 -18.22
C TYR A 169 17.33 -21.15 -19.28
N ASN A 170 18.42 -21.93 -19.21
CA ASN A 170 18.68 -23.01 -20.16
C ASN A 170 17.95 -24.30 -19.77
N GLN A 171 17.81 -24.56 -18.45
CA GLN A 171 17.15 -25.76 -17.91
C GLN A 171 16.36 -25.40 -16.63
N PRO A 172 15.02 -25.46 -16.67
CA PRO A 172 14.15 -25.55 -17.84
C PRO A 172 14.25 -24.29 -18.72
N ASN A 173 13.91 -24.41 -20.00
CA ASN A 173 13.90 -23.25 -20.90
C ASN A 173 12.73 -22.32 -20.56
N ILE A 174 12.97 -21.39 -19.66
CA ILE A 174 11.98 -20.43 -19.14
C ILE A 174 12.58 -19.02 -19.20
N ILE A 175 11.74 -18.05 -19.57
CA ILE A 175 12.06 -16.62 -19.49
C ILE A 175 11.32 -16.04 -18.30
N THR A 176 12.05 -15.41 -17.38
CA THR A 176 11.47 -14.64 -16.25
C THR A 176 11.77 -13.16 -16.40
N SER A 177 10.82 -12.33 -16.00
CA SER A 177 10.98 -10.87 -15.94
C SER A 177 11.16 -10.47 -14.48
N GLU A 178 12.33 -9.88 -14.20
CA GLU A 178 12.68 -9.39 -12.88
C GLU A 178 12.48 -7.88 -12.84
N ALA A 179 11.70 -7.41 -11.89
CA ALA A 179 11.45 -5.99 -11.70
C ALA A 179 12.65 -5.30 -11.05
N ASP A 180 12.97 -4.09 -11.50
CA ASP A 180 13.76 -3.17 -10.68
C ASP A 180 12.83 -2.27 -9.89
N ILE A 181 13.10 -2.15 -8.57
CA ILE A 181 12.21 -1.49 -7.60
C ILE A 181 12.99 -0.42 -6.85
N LYS A 182 12.48 0.80 -6.88
CA LYS A 182 12.90 1.87 -5.98
C LYS A 182 11.84 2.16 -4.94
N THR A 183 12.20 1.90 -3.70
CA THR A 183 11.33 2.07 -2.54
C THR A 183 11.71 3.31 -1.75
N ASN A 184 10.70 4.08 -1.34
CA ASN A 184 10.79 5.11 -0.32
C ASN A 184 9.62 5.00 0.67
N LEU A 185 9.58 5.86 1.70
CA LEU A 185 8.53 5.79 2.73
C LEU A 185 7.10 6.03 2.20
N LEU A 186 6.95 6.67 1.06
CA LEU A 186 5.64 7.04 0.50
C LEU A 186 5.25 6.20 -0.69
N THR A 187 6.22 5.79 -1.52
CA THR A 187 5.93 5.12 -2.80
C THR A 187 7.00 4.09 -3.15
N ASP A 188 6.55 2.99 -3.73
CA ASP A 188 7.38 2.08 -4.49
C ASP A 188 7.16 2.35 -5.98
N LYS A 189 8.27 2.52 -6.69
CA LYS A 189 8.30 2.65 -8.15
C LYS A 189 9.00 1.44 -8.71
N PHE A 190 8.37 0.73 -9.61
CA PHE A 190 8.98 -0.42 -10.23
C PHE A 190 8.68 -0.50 -11.72
N ILE A 191 9.64 -1.08 -12.43
CA ILE A 191 9.57 -1.31 -13.85
C ILE A 191 9.83 -2.78 -14.15
N THR A 192 9.09 -3.33 -15.07
CA THR A 192 9.33 -4.65 -15.65
C THR A 192 9.44 -4.52 -17.16
N MET A 193 10.19 -5.42 -17.74
CA MET A 193 10.39 -5.50 -19.17
C MET A 193 10.09 -6.94 -19.61
N ASN A 194 9.36 -7.12 -20.73
CA ASN A 194 9.08 -8.43 -21.33
C ASN A 194 9.49 -8.42 -22.81
N TYR A 195 10.05 -9.53 -23.25
CA TYR A 195 10.35 -9.74 -24.65
C TYR A 195 9.06 -10.15 -25.41
N VAL A 196 8.86 -9.53 -26.57
CA VAL A 196 7.74 -9.90 -27.47
C VAL A 196 8.33 -10.69 -28.63
N GLN A 197 7.87 -11.94 -28.81
CA GLN A 197 8.38 -12.82 -29.86
C GLN A 197 8.15 -12.22 -31.25
N ASN A 198 9.18 -12.31 -32.09
CA ASN A 198 9.19 -11.83 -33.48
C ASN A 198 8.99 -10.32 -33.63
N GLN A 199 9.28 -9.54 -32.57
CA GLN A 199 9.21 -8.10 -32.58
C GLN A 199 10.55 -7.49 -32.15
N ASP A 200 10.84 -6.26 -32.60
CA ASP A 200 12.04 -5.49 -32.26
C ASP A 200 11.81 -4.52 -31.10
N TYR A 201 10.73 -4.69 -30.34
CA TYR A 201 10.38 -3.90 -29.18
C TYR A 201 10.18 -4.77 -27.92
N PHE A 202 10.27 -4.14 -26.77
CA PHE A 202 9.97 -4.72 -25.47
C PHE A 202 8.66 -4.15 -24.93
N ASN A 203 7.84 -5.01 -24.33
CA ASN A 203 6.70 -4.56 -23.54
C ASN A 203 7.20 -4.12 -22.17
N VAL A 204 7.04 -2.83 -21.87
CA VAL A 204 7.49 -2.19 -20.65
C VAL A 204 6.30 -1.82 -19.79
N ARG A 205 6.33 -2.23 -18.52
CA ARG A 205 5.31 -1.92 -17.52
C ARG A 205 5.96 -1.16 -16.37
N TYR A 206 5.58 0.10 -16.22
CA TYR A 206 6.00 0.95 -15.12
C TYR A 206 4.85 1.18 -14.16
N GLN A 207 5.10 1.01 -12.85
CA GLN A 207 4.07 1.17 -11.83
C GLN A 207 4.59 2.03 -10.67
N ILE A 208 3.69 2.89 -10.14
CA ILE A 208 3.88 3.60 -8.89
C ILE A 208 2.86 3.05 -7.90
N LYS A 209 3.33 2.49 -6.79
CA LYS A 209 2.52 1.89 -5.73
C LYS A 209 2.74 2.65 -4.42
N PRO A 210 1.87 3.61 -4.07
CA PRO A 210 2.01 4.35 -2.82
C PRO A 210 1.70 3.48 -1.60
N PHE A 211 2.32 3.83 -0.48
CA PHE A 211 2.09 3.25 0.85
C PHE A 211 2.39 1.75 1.00
N MET A 212 3.14 1.12 0.09
CA MET A 212 3.51 -0.30 0.19
C MET A 212 4.32 -0.60 1.46
N VAL A 213 5.28 0.28 1.81
CA VAL A 213 6.10 0.14 3.03
C VAL A 213 5.23 0.14 4.29
N TRP A 214 4.16 0.95 4.32
CA TRP A 214 3.24 1.02 5.46
C TRP A 214 2.40 -0.24 5.64
N ILE A 215 2.12 -0.97 4.56
CA ILE A 215 1.50 -2.31 4.64
C ILE A 215 2.42 -3.25 5.45
N TRP A 216 3.73 -3.28 5.14
CA TRP A 216 4.70 -4.12 5.85
C TRP A 216 4.89 -3.68 7.30
N ILE A 217 5.03 -2.37 7.54
CA ILE A 217 5.15 -1.82 8.90
C ILE A 217 3.92 -2.19 9.74
N SER A 218 2.73 -2.09 9.19
CA SER A 218 1.49 -2.42 9.91
C SER A 218 1.39 -3.90 10.29
N ILE A 219 1.82 -4.80 9.40
CA ILE A 219 1.88 -6.25 9.67
C ILE A 219 2.87 -6.54 10.81
N LEU A 220 4.03 -5.88 10.81
CA LEU A 220 5.01 -5.99 11.89
C LEU A 220 4.44 -5.47 13.22
N MET A 221 3.72 -4.34 13.21
CA MET A 221 3.05 -3.81 14.41
C MET A 221 2.04 -4.81 14.99
N ILE A 222 1.20 -5.42 14.15
CA ILE A 222 0.23 -6.43 14.57
C ILE A 222 0.94 -7.65 15.16
N SER A 223 2.01 -8.12 14.52
CA SER A 223 2.80 -9.26 14.98
C SER A 223 3.47 -9.00 16.32
N ILE A 224 4.11 -7.84 16.50
CA ILE A 224 4.72 -7.41 17.75
C ILE A 224 3.67 -7.31 18.86
N SER A 225 2.50 -6.78 18.55
CA SER A 225 1.37 -6.71 19.47
C SER A 225 0.97 -8.10 20.00
N GLY A 226 0.91 -9.10 19.13
CA GLY A 226 0.65 -10.48 19.52
C GLY A 226 1.72 -11.04 20.48
N LEU A 227 3.01 -10.79 20.18
CA LEU A 227 4.12 -11.18 21.03
C LEU A 227 4.04 -10.53 22.43
N ILE A 228 3.77 -9.22 22.49
CA ILE A 228 3.58 -8.50 23.77
C ILE A 228 2.46 -9.14 24.59
N SER A 229 1.35 -9.51 23.94
CA SER A 229 0.23 -10.17 24.61
C SER A 229 0.60 -11.50 25.24
N LEU A 230 1.38 -12.34 24.51
CA LEU A 230 1.85 -13.63 24.99
C LEU A 230 2.82 -13.49 26.17
N LEU A 231 3.75 -12.54 26.11
CA LEU A 231 4.71 -12.28 27.19
C LEU A 231 4.00 -11.81 28.47
N LYS A 232 3.01 -10.93 28.34
CA LYS A 232 2.24 -10.44 29.48
C LYS A 232 1.48 -11.56 30.19
N LYS A 233 0.83 -12.45 29.44
CA LYS A 233 0.11 -13.61 30.02
C LYS A 233 1.02 -14.55 30.81
N LYS A 234 2.28 -14.69 30.41
CA LYS A 234 3.28 -15.54 31.11
C LYS A 234 3.70 -14.97 32.48
N HIS A 235 3.60 -13.66 32.70
CA HIS A 235 3.96 -13.00 33.96
C HIS A 235 2.78 -12.90 34.95
N GLU A 236 1.54 -13.10 34.51
CA GLU A 236 0.33 -13.04 35.35
C GLU A 236 -0.17 -14.44 35.77
N GLY A 237 0.43 -15.53 35.32
CA GLY A 237 0.17 -16.92 35.70
C GLY A 237 1.36 -17.53 36.45
#